data_d612a050aac220db3d2d661e28d71fa7
#
_entry.id   d612a050aac220db3d2d661e28d71fa7
#
_cell.length_a   1.000
_cell.length_b   1.000
_cell.length_c   1.000
_cell.angle_alpha   90.00
_cell.angle_beta   90.00
_cell.angle_gamma   90.00
#
_symmetry.space_group_name_H-M   'P 1'
#
loop_
_entity.id
_entity.type
_entity.pdbx_description
1 polymer ?
#
loop_
_entity_poly.entity_id
_entity_poly.type
_entity_poly.pdbx_seq_one_letter_code
_entity_poly.pdbx_strand_id
1 'polypeptide(L)'
;DETEKWCKDRAIYIAVMDSIEVLDKKSQRSTGEIPELLRDALSVSFDSNIGHDQIEDAEKRYDFYTTEEEKLPFDLEYFNKITKGGLPNKTLNICLAGTGVGKSLFMCHMASSALMQNKNVLYITLEMSEERIAERIDANIMNVPMKELPDISKKDYSKKIERLKNKTKGKLIVKEYPTAAAHAGHFRHLLQELNIKKDFQPDVIFVDYLNICASQRIRPGAGANSYTLVKSIAEELRGVAVEYDVPIMSATQ
;
A
#
# COMPACT_ATOMS: atom_id res chain seq x y z
N ASP A 1 10.98 -11.32 0.11
CA ASP A 1 10.93 -12.75 0.47
C ASP A 1 11.67 -12.98 1.80
N GLU A 2 11.02 -13.67 2.76
CA GLU A 2 11.62 -13.93 4.10
C GLU A 2 12.95 -14.70 3.99
N THR A 3 13.04 -15.61 3.03
CA THR A 3 14.26 -16.40 2.77
C THR A 3 15.40 -15.51 2.31
N GLU A 4 15.14 -14.57 1.43
CA GLU A 4 16.15 -13.62 0.96
C GLU A 4 16.62 -12.70 2.09
N LYS A 5 15.67 -12.19 2.89
CA LYS A 5 15.99 -11.38 4.07
C LYS A 5 16.86 -12.16 5.05
N TRP A 6 16.48 -13.41 5.34
CA TRP A 6 17.30 -14.28 6.21
C TRP A 6 18.70 -14.50 5.65
N CYS A 7 18.83 -14.76 4.34
CA CYS A 7 20.15 -14.93 3.69
C CYS A 7 20.99 -13.64 3.78
N LYS A 8 20.38 -12.47 3.54
CA LYS A 8 21.05 -11.17 3.68
C LYS A 8 21.52 -10.93 5.10
N ASP A 9 20.62 -11.09 6.08
CA ASP A 9 20.93 -10.89 7.50
C ASP A 9 22.04 -11.87 7.95
N ARG A 10 22.01 -13.12 7.47
CA ARG A 10 23.02 -14.12 7.78
C ARG A 10 24.37 -13.80 7.14
N ALA A 11 24.38 -13.33 5.89
CA ALA A 11 25.61 -12.91 5.20
C ALA A 11 26.27 -11.72 5.92
N ILE A 12 25.48 -10.72 6.32
CA ILE A 12 25.95 -9.56 7.07
C ILE A 12 26.51 -10.00 8.44
N TYR A 13 25.80 -10.88 9.15
CA TYR A 13 26.27 -11.41 10.43
C TYR A 13 27.64 -12.09 10.30
N ILE A 14 27.82 -12.95 9.28
CA ILE A 14 29.08 -13.65 9.03
C ILE A 14 30.19 -12.64 8.70
N ALA A 15 29.93 -11.68 7.81
CA ALA A 15 30.92 -10.66 7.43
C ALA A 15 31.34 -9.78 8.61
N VAL A 16 30.42 -9.46 9.52
CA VAL A 16 30.73 -8.72 10.76
C VAL A 16 31.61 -9.57 11.68
N MET A 17 31.28 -10.87 11.88
CA MET A 17 32.09 -11.75 12.70
C MET A 17 33.51 -11.94 12.13
N ASP A 18 33.62 -12.17 10.83
CA ASP A 18 34.91 -12.25 10.13
C ASP A 18 35.73 -10.94 10.29
N SER A 19 35.05 -9.81 10.20
CA SER A 19 35.70 -8.49 10.40
C SER A 19 36.23 -8.32 11.80
N ILE A 20 35.55 -8.82 12.83
CA ILE A 20 36.00 -8.83 14.22
C ILE A 20 37.24 -9.71 14.37
N GLU A 21 37.22 -10.91 13.76
CA GLU A 21 38.38 -11.82 13.80
C GLU A 21 39.63 -11.19 13.14
N VAL A 22 39.44 -10.43 12.06
CA VAL A 22 40.51 -9.67 11.38
C VAL A 22 41.06 -8.59 12.32
N LEU A 23 40.18 -7.83 13.01
CA LEU A 23 40.59 -6.80 13.96
C LEU A 23 41.32 -7.39 15.19
N ASP A 24 40.87 -8.54 15.66
CA ASP A 24 41.48 -9.29 16.77
C ASP A 24 42.78 -10.00 16.38
N LYS A 25 43.24 -9.88 15.14
CA LYS A 25 44.41 -10.58 14.58
C LYS A 25 44.34 -12.12 14.68
N LYS A 26 43.14 -12.66 14.68
CA LYS A 26 42.88 -14.10 14.66
C LYS A 26 42.75 -14.66 13.27
N SER A 27 42.63 -13.82 12.24
CA SER A 27 42.57 -14.15 10.82
C SER A 27 43.87 -13.77 10.11
N GLN A 28 44.16 -14.43 9.01
CA GLN A 28 45.28 -14.09 8.12
C GLN A 28 44.97 -12.90 7.20
N ARG A 29 43.73 -12.44 7.14
CA ARG A 29 43.30 -11.32 6.30
C ARG A 29 43.75 -9.98 6.86
N SER A 30 43.99 -9.04 5.96
CA SER A 30 44.35 -7.66 6.35
C SER A 30 43.10 -6.84 6.69
N THR A 31 43.28 -5.81 7.54
CA THR A 31 42.19 -4.90 7.89
C THR A 31 41.65 -4.11 6.68
N GLY A 32 42.46 -4.02 5.59
CA GLY A 32 42.03 -3.40 4.33
C GLY A 32 40.99 -4.19 3.56
N GLU A 33 40.80 -5.48 3.88
CA GLU A 33 39.81 -6.35 3.23
C GLU A 33 38.42 -6.28 3.88
N ILE A 34 38.32 -5.69 5.07
CA ILE A 34 37.02 -5.55 5.80
C ILE A 34 35.95 -4.85 4.96
N PRO A 35 36.21 -3.72 4.25
CA PRO A 35 35.23 -3.08 3.40
C PRO A 35 34.72 -3.97 2.27
N GLU A 36 35.55 -4.86 1.75
CA GLU A 36 35.20 -5.80 0.68
C GLU A 36 34.30 -6.92 1.21
N LEU A 37 34.63 -7.51 2.35
CA LEU A 37 33.79 -8.49 3.05
C LEU A 37 32.39 -7.97 3.32
N LEU A 38 32.28 -6.75 3.81
CA LEU A 38 30.98 -6.11 4.08
C LEU A 38 30.23 -5.76 2.79
N ARG A 39 30.92 -5.33 1.74
CA ARG A 39 30.30 -5.06 0.44
C ARG A 39 29.73 -6.34 -0.18
N ASP A 40 30.46 -7.43 -0.13
CA ASP A 40 30.02 -8.72 -0.67
C ASP A 40 28.78 -9.22 0.08
N ALA A 41 28.76 -9.10 1.40
CA ALA A 41 27.59 -9.46 2.21
C ALA A 41 26.36 -8.59 1.91
N LEU A 42 26.56 -7.31 1.65
CA LEU A 42 25.48 -6.39 1.27
C LEU A 42 24.98 -6.62 -0.16
N SER A 43 25.80 -7.21 -1.04
CA SER A 43 25.44 -7.50 -2.43
C SER A 43 24.59 -8.76 -2.59
N VAL A 44 24.41 -9.57 -1.53
CA VAL A 44 23.58 -10.77 -1.58
C VAL A 44 22.13 -10.38 -1.91
N SER A 45 21.68 -10.77 -3.10
CA SER A 45 20.32 -10.52 -3.58
C SER A 45 19.88 -11.70 -4.45
N PHE A 46 18.61 -12.08 -4.32
CA PHE A 46 17.96 -13.05 -5.18
C PHE A 46 17.36 -12.40 -6.42
N ASP A 47 17.31 -11.06 -6.42
CA ASP A 47 16.89 -10.32 -7.59
C ASP A 47 18.00 -10.32 -8.65
N SER A 48 17.77 -11.08 -9.69
CA SER A 48 18.66 -11.11 -10.86
C SER A 48 18.46 -9.93 -11.81
N ASN A 49 17.42 -9.11 -11.55
CA ASN A 49 17.08 -7.98 -12.40
C ASN A 49 17.83 -6.71 -11.93
N ILE A 50 19.03 -6.52 -12.44
CA ILE A 50 19.90 -5.35 -12.11
C ILE A 50 19.52 -4.12 -12.94
N GLY A 51 18.43 -4.18 -13.65
CA GLY A 51 17.96 -3.12 -14.54
C GLY A 51 17.51 -3.66 -15.88
N HIS A 52 17.22 -2.76 -16.80
CA HIS A 52 16.72 -3.08 -18.13
C HIS A 52 17.76 -2.68 -19.18
N ASP A 53 18.28 -3.65 -19.93
CA ASP A 53 19.17 -3.35 -21.05
C ASP A 53 18.37 -2.84 -22.25
N GLN A 54 18.76 -1.66 -22.75
CA GLN A 54 18.02 -0.99 -23.81
C GLN A 54 18.03 -1.74 -25.15
N ILE A 55 19.01 -2.58 -25.38
CA ILE A 55 19.16 -3.29 -26.66
C ILE A 55 18.81 -4.76 -26.50
N GLU A 56 19.36 -5.43 -25.47
CA GLU A 56 19.16 -6.85 -25.26
C GLU A 56 17.73 -7.21 -24.82
N ASP A 57 17.07 -6.34 -24.03
CA ASP A 57 15.69 -6.54 -23.57
C ASP A 57 14.64 -5.93 -24.55
N ALA A 58 14.98 -5.69 -25.83
CA ALA A 58 14.07 -5.06 -26.79
C ALA A 58 12.77 -5.86 -27.01
N GLU A 59 12.83 -7.18 -27.04
CA GLU A 59 11.65 -8.06 -27.20
C GLU A 59 10.71 -7.95 -25.99
N LYS A 60 11.25 -8.00 -24.77
CA LYS A 60 10.47 -7.82 -23.54
C LYS A 60 9.75 -6.46 -23.51
N ARG A 61 10.41 -5.41 -24.01
CA ARG A 61 9.78 -4.08 -24.11
C ARG A 61 8.67 -4.04 -25.16
N TYR A 62 8.86 -4.71 -26.29
CA TYR A 62 7.82 -4.80 -27.32
C TYR A 62 6.57 -5.51 -26.75
N ASP A 63 6.74 -6.59 -26.04
CA ASP A 63 5.65 -7.28 -25.33
C ASP A 63 4.96 -6.36 -24.33
N PHE A 64 5.72 -5.59 -23.58
CA PHE A 64 5.17 -4.57 -22.69
C PHE A 64 4.35 -3.50 -23.41
N TYR A 65 4.79 -3.04 -24.60
CA TYR A 65 4.04 -2.04 -25.38
C TYR A 65 2.74 -2.59 -25.98
N THR A 66 2.69 -3.90 -26.22
CA THR A 66 1.52 -4.57 -26.81
C THR A 66 0.58 -5.15 -25.77
N THR A 67 1.03 -5.29 -24.52
CA THR A 67 0.19 -5.75 -23.42
C THR A 67 -0.56 -4.54 -22.81
N GLU A 68 -1.88 -4.63 -22.77
CA GLU A 68 -2.68 -3.63 -22.06
C GLU A 68 -2.38 -3.70 -20.56
N GLU A 69 -1.97 -2.57 -19.99
CA GLU A 69 -1.76 -2.45 -18.55
C GLU A 69 -3.06 -2.69 -17.80
N GLU A 70 -3.08 -3.68 -16.90
CA GLU A 70 -4.25 -3.92 -16.05
C GLU A 70 -4.44 -2.73 -15.11
N LYS A 71 -5.60 -2.08 -15.20
CA LYS A 71 -5.99 -0.95 -14.37
C LYS A 71 -7.23 -1.30 -13.57
N LEU A 72 -7.35 -0.73 -12.38
CA LEU A 72 -8.59 -0.80 -11.62
C LEU A 72 -9.56 0.26 -12.15
N PRO A 73 -10.64 -0.12 -12.86
CA PRO A 73 -11.56 0.85 -13.43
C PRO A 73 -12.43 1.48 -12.34
N PHE A 74 -12.80 2.73 -12.58
CA PHE A 74 -13.87 3.39 -11.83
C PHE A 74 -15.22 2.86 -12.31
N ASP A 75 -16.24 2.92 -11.47
CA ASP A 75 -17.65 2.73 -11.91
C ASP A 75 -18.23 4.00 -12.55
N LEU A 76 -17.46 5.07 -12.56
CA LEU A 76 -17.78 6.35 -13.19
C LEU A 76 -17.08 6.44 -14.55
N GLU A 77 -17.82 6.30 -15.62
CA GLU A 77 -17.31 6.27 -17.00
C GLU A 77 -16.42 7.47 -17.34
N TYR A 78 -16.78 8.66 -16.84
CA TYR A 78 -16.01 9.87 -17.08
C TYR A 78 -14.58 9.80 -16.52
N PHE A 79 -14.41 9.22 -15.33
CA PHE A 79 -13.09 9.00 -14.75
C PHE A 79 -12.26 7.96 -15.53
N ASN A 80 -12.89 6.90 -16.00
CA ASN A 80 -12.22 5.92 -16.86
C ASN A 80 -11.74 6.56 -18.17
N LYS A 81 -12.52 7.47 -18.75
CA LYS A 81 -12.11 8.21 -19.94
C LYS A 81 -10.89 9.09 -19.68
N ILE A 82 -10.86 9.83 -18.56
CA ILE A 82 -9.73 10.71 -18.20
C ILE A 82 -8.48 9.88 -17.89
N THR A 83 -8.62 8.81 -17.13
CA THR A 83 -7.51 7.95 -16.67
C THR A 83 -7.12 6.88 -17.68
N LYS A 84 -7.78 6.84 -18.83
CA LYS A 84 -7.57 5.81 -19.85
C LYS A 84 -7.70 4.39 -19.29
N GLY A 85 -8.80 4.13 -18.59
CA GLY A 85 -9.18 2.80 -18.12
C GLY A 85 -9.16 2.58 -16.63
N GLY A 86 -8.68 3.52 -15.80
CA GLY A 86 -8.70 3.37 -14.36
C GLY A 86 -7.38 3.69 -13.65
N LEU A 87 -7.21 3.15 -12.46
CA LEU A 87 -6.01 3.34 -11.63
C LEU A 87 -4.96 2.28 -11.98
N PRO A 88 -3.78 2.68 -12.49
CA PRO A 88 -2.69 1.74 -12.74
C PRO A 88 -1.99 1.32 -11.46
N ASN A 89 -1.41 0.12 -11.45
CA ASN A 89 -0.58 -0.35 -10.35
C ASN A 89 0.64 0.57 -10.12
N LYS A 90 1.27 0.46 -8.94
CA LYS A 90 2.47 1.24 -8.55
C LYS A 90 2.27 2.75 -8.54
N THR A 91 1.03 3.22 -8.42
CA THR A 91 0.72 4.65 -8.41
C THR A 91 0.08 5.12 -7.12
N LEU A 92 0.34 6.38 -6.78
CA LEU A 92 -0.40 7.13 -5.78
C LEU A 92 -1.37 8.09 -6.47
N ASN A 93 -2.64 7.92 -6.22
CA ASN A 93 -3.73 8.72 -6.78
C ASN A 93 -4.34 9.57 -5.67
N ILE A 94 -4.52 10.85 -5.89
CA ILE A 94 -4.95 11.79 -4.85
C ILE A 94 -6.19 12.55 -5.30
N CYS A 95 -7.26 12.46 -4.50
CA CYS A 95 -8.42 13.32 -4.61
C CYS A 95 -8.19 14.63 -3.89
N LEU A 96 -8.22 15.73 -4.60
CA LEU A 96 -8.16 17.08 -4.03
C LEU A 96 -9.57 17.64 -3.87
N ALA A 97 -9.97 17.94 -2.63
CA ALA A 97 -11.22 18.63 -2.36
C ALA A 97 -11.18 19.31 -0.98
N GLY A 98 -11.90 20.41 -0.84
CA GLY A 98 -12.04 21.12 0.43
C GLY A 98 -12.73 20.31 1.53
N THR A 99 -12.73 20.86 2.73
CA THR A 99 -13.42 20.27 3.89
C THR A 99 -14.94 20.16 3.63
N GLY A 100 -15.54 19.04 3.98
CA GLY A 100 -16.99 18.84 3.85
C GLY A 100 -17.51 18.57 2.43
N VAL A 101 -16.65 18.58 1.41
CA VAL A 101 -17.06 18.36 0.00
C VAL A 101 -17.37 16.88 -0.29
N GLY A 102 -16.94 15.95 0.58
CA GLY A 102 -17.28 14.54 0.44
C GLY A 102 -16.12 13.62 0.06
N LYS A 103 -14.87 13.99 0.34
CA LYS A 103 -13.66 13.14 0.07
C LYS A 103 -13.82 11.70 0.56
N SER A 104 -14.12 11.52 1.85
CA SER A 104 -14.27 10.18 2.44
C SER A 104 -15.47 9.43 1.86
N LEU A 105 -16.55 10.12 1.48
CA LEU A 105 -17.70 9.49 0.79
C LEU A 105 -17.30 8.98 -0.59
N PHE A 106 -16.54 9.78 -1.34
CA PHE A 106 -16.02 9.36 -2.64
C PHE A 106 -15.07 8.16 -2.49
N MET A 107 -14.16 8.18 -1.51
CA MET A 107 -13.25 7.06 -1.26
C MET A 107 -14.00 5.80 -0.82
N CYS A 108 -15.02 5.91 0.04
CA CYS A 108 -15.89 4.78 0.40
C CYS A 108 -16.65 4.23 -0.81
N HIS A 109 -17.12 5.10 -1.71
CA HIS A 109 -17.78 4.69 -2.95
C HIS A 109 -16.82 3.93 -3.85
N MET A 110 -15.60 4.42 -4.05
CA MET A 110 -14.58 3.75 -4.84
C MET A 110 -14.14 2.41 -4.25
N ALA A 111 -14.03 2.33 -2.91
CA ALA A 111 -13.74 1.08 -2.21
C ALA A 111 -14.86 0.05 -2.41
N SER A 112 -16.12 0.51 -2.35
CA SER A 112 -17.31 -0.31 -2.63
C SER A 112 -17.32 -0.83 -4.07
N SER A 113 -17.02 0.04 -5.02
CA SER A 113 -16.94 -0.31 -6.45
C SER A 113 -15.84 -1.35 -6.71
N ALA A 114 -14.64 -1.17 -6.14
CA ALA A 114 -13.55 -2.13 -6.27
C ALA A 114 -13.93 -3.51 -5.68
N LEU A 115 -14.57 -3.54 -4.50
CA LEU A 115 -15.07 -4.77 -3.89
C LEU A 115 -16.07 -5.49 -4.82
N MET A 116 -16.98 -4.75 -5.44
CA MET A 116 -17.97 -5.31 -6.38
C MET A 116 -17.35 -5.82 -7.68
N GLN A 117 -16.14 -5.39 -8.01
CA GLN A 117 -15.32 -5.91 -9.11
C GLN A 117 -14.46 -7.13 -8.72
N ASN A 118 -14.75 -7.77 -7.59
CA ASN A 118 -14.02 -8.91 -7.02
C ASN A 118 -12.58 -8.58 -6.59
N LYS A 119 -12.27 -7.31 -6.31
CA LYS A 119 -10.94 -6.90 -5.85
C LYS A 119 -10.87 -6.95 -4.32
N ASN A 120 -9.70 -7.27 -3.81
CA ASN A 120 -9.38 -7.16 -2.40
C ASN A 120 -9.04 -5.71 -2.06
N VAL A 121 -9.73 -5.16 -1.11
CA VAL A 121 -9.64 -3.74 -0.73
C VAL A 121 -9.13 -3.59 0.69
N LEU A 122 -8.06 -2.84 0.87
CA LEU A 122 -7.62 -2.38 2.19
C LEU A 122 -7.96 -0.89 2.34
N TYR A 123 -8.77 -0.55 3.31
CA TYR A 123 -9.13 0.83 3.64
C TYR A 123 -8.50 1.22 4.98
N ILE A 124 -7.56 2.15 4.95
CA ILE A 124 -6.90 2.69 6.13
C ILE A 124 -7.53 4.05 6.44
N THR A 125 -8.09 4.19 7.62
CA THR A 125 -8.67 5.45 8.09
C THR A 125 -7.86 6.02 9.25
N LEU A 126 -7.61 7.33 9.21
CA LEU A 126 -6.96 8.09 10.28
C LEU A 126 -7.86 9.20 10.84
N GLU A 127 -9.06 9.40 10.25
CA GLU A 127 -10.02 10.42 10.64
C GLU A 127 -11.25 9.83 11.34
N MET A 128 -11.71 8.68 10.86
CA MET A 128 -12.95 8.06 11.31
C MET A 128 -12.71 6.64 11.84
N SER A 129 -13.61 6.16 12.71
CA SER A 129 -13.54 4.78 13.19
C SER A 129 -13.86 3.76 12.09
N GLU A 130 -13.39 2.52 12.29
CA GLU A 130 -13.64 1.39 11.38
C GLU A 130 -15.14 1.21 11.12
N GLU A 131 -15.96 1.33 12.16
CA GLU A 131 -17.42 1.16 12.08
C GLU A 131 -18.08 2.28 11.25
N ARG A 132 -17.60 3.52 11.36
CA ARG A 132 -18.14 4.64 10.59
C ARG A 132 -17.80 4.55 9.10
N ILE A 133 -16.64 4.04 8.77
CA ILE A 133 -16.29 3.72 7.38
C ILE A 133 -17.12 2.54 6.87
N ALA A 134 -17.25 1.47 7.67
CA ALA A 134 -18.09 0.33 7.33
C ALA A 134 -19.56 0.72 7.10
N GLU A 135 -20.13 1.59 7.94
CA GLU A 135 -21.48 2.15 7.79
C GLU A 135 -21.66 2.83 6.42
N ARG A 136 -20.69 3.64 5.98
CA ARG A 136 -20.74 4.31 4.67
C ARG A 136 -20.65 3.34 3.51
N ILE A 137 -19.79 2.33 3.64
CA ILE A 137 -19.63 1.26 2.65
C ILE A 137 -20.91 0.43 2.57
N ASP A 138 -21.49 0.03 3.70
CA ASP A 138 -22.74 -0.72 3.76
C ASP A 138 -23.90 0.05 3.11
N ALA A 139 -24.05 1.34 3.44
CA ALA A 139 -25.05 2.22 2.84
C ALA A 139 -24.93 2.23 1.31
N ASN A 140 -23.70 2.35 0.81
CA ASN A 140 -23.41 2.38 -0.61
C ASN A 140 -23.76 1.05 -1.29
N ILE A 141 -23.20 -0.08 -0.80
CA ILE A 141 -23.37 -1.41 -1.41
C ILE A 141 -24.82 -1.90 -1.31
N MET A 142 -25.50 -1.61 -0.20
CA MET A 142 -26.89 -2.01 0.02
C MET A 142 -27.89 -1.08 -0.67
N ASN A 143 -27.40 0.03 -1.25
CA ASN A 143 -28.21 1.09 -1.83
C ASN A 143 -29.30 1.58 -0.86
N VAL A 144 -28.88 1.96 0.35
CA VAL A 144 -29.75 2.45 1.44
C VAL A 144 -29.20 3.78 1.93
N PRO A 145 -30.04 4.80 2.13
CA PRO A 145 -29.58 6.04 2.76
C PRO A 145 -28.99 5.76 4.14
N MET A 146 -27.86 6.40 4.48
CA MET A 146 -27.20 6.19 5.78
C MET A 146 -28.13 6.40 6.98
N LYS A 147 -29.05 7.36 6.90
CA LYS A 147 -30.04 7.63 7.95
C LYS A 147 -31.04 6.49 8.18
N GLU A 148 -31.24 5.61 7.22
CA GLU A 148 -32.17 4.49 7.26
C GLU A 148 -31.47 3.16 7.64
N LEU A 149 -30.15 3.13 7.67
CA LEU A 149 -29.38 1.94 8.04
C LEU A 149 -29.72 1.41 9.45
N PRO A 150 -29.87 2.28 10.50
CA PRO A 150 -30.25 1.83 11.84
C PRO A 150 -31.65 1.22 11.93
N ASP A 151 -32.53 1.54 10.99
CA ASP A 151 -33.91 1.08 10.97
C ASP A 151 -34.06 -0.29 10.27
N ILE A 152 -32.98 -0.78 9.62
CA ILE A 152 -33.01 -2.08 8.97
C ILE A 152 -33.03 -3.19 10.03
N SER A 153 -33.99 -4.13 9.91
CA SER A 153 -34.00 -5.29 10.78
C SER A 153 -32.72 -6.13 10.64
N LYS A 154 -32.24 -6.72 11.73
CA LYS A 154 -31.08 -7.63 11.70
C LYS A 154 -31.24 -8.73 10.65
N LYS A 155 -32.47 -9.23 10.47
CA LYS A 155 -32.78 -10.27 9.48
C LYS A 155 -32.57 -9.77 8.05
N ASP A 156 -33.02 -8.57 7.74
CA ASP A 156 -32.87 -7.99 6.39
C ASP A 156 -31.44 -7.56 6.12
N TYR A 157 -30.75 -7.02 7.13
CA TYR A 157 -29.31 -6.76 7.04
C TYR A 157 -28.54 -8.05 6.70
N SER A 158 -28.76 -9.14 7.47
CA SER A 158 -28.09 -10.43 7.21
C SER A 158 -28.36 -10.96 5.82
N LYS A 159 -29.60 -10.84 5.30
CA LYS A 159 -29.93 -11.23 3.93
C LYS A 159 -29.20 -10.39 2.88
N LYS A 160 -29.04 -9.08 3.12
CA LYS A 160 -28.30 -8.21 2.21
C LYS A 160 -26.82 -8.58 2.18
N ILE A 161 -26.22 -8.85 3.35
CA ILE A 161 -24.81 -9.32 3.44
C ILE A 161 -24.63 -10.68 2.74
N GLU A 162 -25.56 -11.61 2.91
CA GLU A 162 -25.49 -12.91 2.23
C GLU A 162 -25.56 -12.76 0.70
N ARG A 163 -26.43 -11.90 0.20
CA ARG A 163 -26.49 -11.56 -1.23
C ARG A 163 -25.18 -10.94 -1.72
N LEU A 164 -24.55 -10.11 -0.91
CA LEU A 164 -23.25 -9.51 -1.21
C LEU A 164 -22.17 -10.58 -1.32
N LYS A 165 -22.07 -11.50 -0.36
CA LYS A 165 -21.14 -12.65 -0.40
C LYS A 165 -21.25 -13.49 -1.66
N ASN A 166 -22.46 -13.57 -2.23
CA ASN A 166 -22.70 -14.31 -3.47
C ASN A 166 -22.36 -13.49 -4.73
N LYS A 167 -22.22 -12.17 -4.61
CA LYS A 167 -21.96 -11.29 -5.76
C LYS A 167 -20.47 -10.97 -5.93
N THR A 168 -19.67 -11.04 -4.89
CA THR A 168 -18.24 -10.75 -4.96
C THR A 168 -17.42 -11.80 -4.24
N LYS A 169 -16.25 -12.11 -4.80
CA LYS A 169 -15.20 -12.92 -4.17
C LYS A 169 -14.16 -12.04 -3.47
N GLY A 170 -14.19 -10.73 -3.73
CA GLY A 170 -13.30 -9.77 -3.10
C GLY A 170 -13.54 -9.68 -1.60
N LYS A 171 -12.53 -9.22 -0.89
CA LYS A 171 -12.58 -8.94 0.55
C LYS A 171 -12.30 -7.46 0.77
N LEU A 172 -12.99 -6.83 1.72
CA LEU A 172 -12.72 -5.48 2.14
C LEU A 172 -12.37 -5.47 3.61
N ILE A 173 -11.20 -4.92 3.95
CA ILE A 173 -10.73 -4.78 5.33
C ILE A 173 -10.57 -3.29 5.60
N VAL A 174 -11.20 -2.82 6.67
CA VAL A 174 -11.02 -1.47 7.19
C VAL A 174 -10.10 -1.54 8.39
N LYS A 175 -9.11 -0.63 8.46
CA LYS A 175 -8.19 -0.50 9.58
C LYS A 175 -8.08 0.94 10.02
N GLU A 176 -8.38 1.19 11.28
CA GLU A 176 -8.23 2.49 11.92
C GLU A 176 -6.83 2.64 12.52
N TYR A 177 -6.28 3.84 12.37
CA TYR A 177 -5.13 4.33 13.11
C TYR A 177 -5.43 5.70 13.71
N PRO A 178 -4.91 6.01 14.89
CA PRO A 178 -5.04 7.36 15.44
C PRO A 178 -4.41 8.40 14.51
N THR A 179 -5.02 9.57 14.44
CA THR A 179 -4.52 10.72 13.66
C THR A 179 -3.05 11.01 13.98
N ALA A 180 -2.23 11.21 12.97
CA ALA A 180 -0.79 11.49 13.05
C ALA A 180 0.06 10.39 13.74
N ALA A 181 -0.50 9.20 13.97
CA ALA A 181 0.23 8.10 14.60
C ALA A 181 0.81 7.11 13.60
N ALA A 182 0.22 6.98 12.41
CA ALA A 182 0.63 5.99 11.43
C ALA A 182 1.37 6.59 10.24
N HIS A 183 2.45 5.94 9.83
CA HIS A 183 3.27 6.24 8.66
C HIS A 183 3.43 4.99 7.78
N ALA A 184 4.06 5.12 6.63
CA ALA A 184 4.27 4.03 5.67
C ALA A 184 4.84 2.73 6.27
N GLY A 185 5.70 2.83 7.30
CA GLY A 185 6.22 1.65 8.00
C GLY A 185 5.15 0.84 8.72
N HIS A 186 4.16 1.50 9.34
CA HIS A 186 3.01 0.82 9.95
C HIS A 186 2.13 0.15 8.89
N PHE A 187 1.99 0.77 7.72
CA PHE A 187 1.20 0.19 6.63
C PHE A 187 1.87 -1.05 6.05
N ARG A 188 3.21 -1.05 5.90
CA ARG A 188 3.96 -2.25 5.52
C ARG A 188 3.78 -3.39 6.51
N HIS A 189 3.89 -3.08 7.81
CA HIS A 189 3.68 -4.07 8.85
C HIS A 189 2.25 -4.65 8.81
N LEU A 190 1.24 -3.80 8.64
CA LEU A 190 -0.15 -4.24 8.49
C LEU A 190 -0.32 -5.17 7.27
N LEU A 191 0.26 -4.82 6.13
CA LEU A 191 0.20 -5.63 4.91
C LEU A 191 0.83 -7.01 5.12
N GLN A 192 1.99 -7.07 5.78
CA GLN A 192 2.63 -8.34 6.15
C GLN A 192 1.75 -9.17 7.11
N GLU A 193 1.19 -8.55 8.15
CA GLU A 193 0.29 -9.24 9.07
C GLU A 193 -0.98 -9.77 8.39
N LEU A 194 -1.58 -8.99 7.49
CA LEU A 194 -2.77 -9.41 6.74
C LEU A 194 -2.46 -10.58 5.81
N ASN A 195 -1.30 -10.56 5.16
CA ASN A 195 -0.87 -11.68 4.33
C ASN A 195 -0.66 -12.95 5.17
N ILE A 196 0.09 -12.88 6.27
CA ILE A 196 0.40 -14.04 7.12
C ILE A 196 -0.85 -14.58 7.83
N LYS A 197 -1.66 -13.70 8.44
CA LYS A 197 -2.75 -14.11 9.32
C LYS A 197 -4.07 -14.40 8.60
N LYS A 198 -4.31 -13.79 7.44
CA LYS A 198 -5.59 -13.84 6.72
C LYS A 198 -5.47 -14.29 5.27
N ASP A 199 -4.25 -14.56 4.80
CA ASP A 199 -3.99 -14.82 3.37
C ASP A 199 -4.65 -13.72 2.51
N PHE A 200 -4.38 -12.47 2.89
CA PHE A 200 -4.99 -11.30 2.28
C PHE A 200 -3.91 -10.40 1.67
N GLN A 201 -3.99 -10.27 0.36
CA GLN A 201 -3.21 -9.29 -0.40
C GLN A 201 -4.19 -8.33 -1.07
N PRO A 202 -4.09 -7.03 -0.82
CA PRO A 202 -4.97 -6.05 -1.45
C PRO A 202 -4.62 -5.82 -2.92
N ASP A 203 -5.63 -5.66 -3.76
CA ASP A 203 -5.51 -5.17 -5.13
C ASP A 203 -5.53 -3.63 -5.17
N VAL A 204 -5.99 -2.99 -4.11
CA VAL A 204 -6.02 -1.53 -3.95
C VAL A 204 -5.99 -1.15 -2.48
N ILE A 205 -5.31 -0.05 -2.18
CA ILE A 205 -5.23 0.52 -0.82
C ILE A 205 -5.82 1.92 -0.82
N PHE A 206 -6.75 2.19 0.10
CA PHE A 206 -7.27 3.52 0.39
C PHE A 206 -6.64 4.04 1.69
N VAL A 207 -6.20 5.31 1.68
CA VAL A 207 -5.64 5.98 2.87
C VAL A 207 -6.40 7.28 3.10
N ASP A 208 -7.25 7.34 4.10
CA ASP A 208 -8.13 8.48 4.39
C ASP A 208 -7.65 9.23 5.65
N TYR A 209 -6.93 10.34 5.51
CA TYR A 209 -6.39 10.96 4.32
C TYR A 209 -4.92 11.40 4.52
N LEU A 210 -4.25 11.76 3.47
CA LEU A 210 -2.80 11.94 3.40
C LEU A 210 -2.24 12.93 4.43
N ASN A 211 -2.88 14.09 4.60
CA ASN A 211 -2.35 15.19 5.43
C ASN A 211 -2.31 14.86 6.93
N ILE A 212 -3.05 13.86 7.39
CA ILE A 212 -3.08 13.41 8.78
C ILE A 212 -2.28 12.13 9.04
N CYS A 213 -1.56 11.64 8.03
CA CYS A 213 -0.55 10.62 8.21
C CYS A 213 0.70 11.21 8.90
N ALA A 214 1.46 10.36 9.57
CA ALA A 214 2.81 10.69 10.00
C ALA A 214 3.82 10.42 8.88
N SER A 215 4.98 11.06 8.92
CA SER A 215 6.13 10.72 8.08
C SER A 215 7.12 9.87 8.85
N GLN A 216 7.69 8.89 8.22
CA GLN A 216 8.78 8.09 8.77
C GLN A 216 10.10 8.87 8.78
N ARG A 217 10.27 9.81 7.84
CA ARG A 217 11.48 10.60 7.65
C ARG A 217 11.52 11.88 8.47
N ILE A 218 10.35 12.49 8.73
CA ILE A 218 10.22 13.78 9.39
C ILE A 218 9.57 13.61 10.75
N ARG A 219 10.33 13.89 11.81
CA ARG A 219 9.81 13.84 13.18
C ARG A 219 8.90 15.03 13.48
N PRO A 220 7.83 14.85 14.26
CA PRO A 220 7.03 15.96 14.78
C PRO A 220 7.94 16.98 15.49
N GLY A 221 7.77 18.27 15.20
CA GLY A 221 8.57 19.34 15.83
C GLY A 221 9.91 19.65 15.18
N ALA A 222 10.29 18.96 14.08
CA ALA A 222 11.57 19.20 13.38
C ALA A 222 11.65 20.51 12.58
N GLY A 223 10.70 21.44 12.77
CA GLY A 223 10.68 22.72 12.04
C GLY A 223 10.35 22.61 10.54
N ALA A 224 9.96 21.43 10.08
CA ALA A 224 9.54 21.23 8.70
C ALA A 224 8.21 21.94 8.44
N ASN A 225 8.12 22.64 7.32
CA ASN A 225 6.85 23.25 6.91
C ASN A 225 5.85 22.17 6.47
N SER A 226 4.55 22.52 6.43
CA SER A 226 3.48 21.61 6.07
C SER A 226 3.65 21.01 4.67
N TYR A 227 4.18 21.76 3.72
CA TYR A 227 4.46 21.30 2.37
C TYR A 227 5.50 20.17 2.36
N THR A 228 6.62 20.35 3.05
CA THR A 228 7.68 19.35 3.14
C THR A 228 7.19 18.06 3.79
N LEU A 229 6.35 18.18 4.83
CA LEU A 229 5.75 17.04 5.50
C LEU A 229 4.82 16.26 4.56
N VAL A 230 3.88 16.95 3.92
CA VAL A 230 2.92 16.33 2.98
C VAL A 230 3.64 15.68 1.79
N LYS A 231 4.66 16.34 1.25
CA LYS A 231 5.51 15.78 0.20
C LYS A 231 6.19 14.50 0.64
N SER A 232 6.79 14.48 1.83
CA SER A 232 7.45 13.28 2.36
C SER A 232 6.47 12.12 2.54
N ILE A 233 5.29 12.38 3.08
CA ILE A 233 4.23 11.36 3.24
C ILE A 233 3.80 10.81 1.86
N ALA A 234 3.60 11.68 0.87
CA ALA A 234 3.24 11.25 -0.48
C ALA A 234 4.32 10.37 -1.13
N GLU A 235 5.59 10.73 -0.98
CA GLU A 235 6.72 9.91 -1.46
C GLU A 235 6.77 8.55 -0.75
N GLU A 236 6.54 8.51 0.56
CA GLU A 236 6.50 7.28 1.35
C GLU A 236 5.34 6.37 0.94
N LEU A 237 4.14 6.92 0.73
CA LEU A 237 2.98 6.15 0.25
C LEU A 237 3.20 5.63 -1.16
N ARG A 238 3.79 6.45 -2.05
CA ARG A 238 4.15 5.98 -3.39
C ARG A 238 5.17 4.83 -3.32
N GLY A 239 6.11 4.88 -2.39
CA GLY A 239 7.04 3.79 -2.13
C GLY A 239 6.33 2.48 -1.79
N VAL A 240 5.30 2.54 -0.94
CA VAL A 240 4.45 1.37 -0.63
C VAL A 240 3.69 0.87 -1.87
N ALA A 241 3.13 1.77 -2.69
CA ALA A 241 2.43 1.38 -3.91
C ALA A 241 3.34 0.62 -4.89
N VAL A 242 4.59 1.05 -5.04
CA VAL A 242 5.59 0.40 -5.90
C VAL A 242 6.03 -0.94 -5.34
N GLU A 243 6.29 -1.02 -4.03
CA GLU A 243 6.77 -2.21 -3.33
C GLU A 243 5.75 -3.37 -3.37
N TYR A 244 4.47 -3.05 -3.22
CA TYR A 244 3.39 -4.05 -3.21
C TYR A 244 2.67 -4.21 -4.55
N ASP A 245 3.10 -3.48 -5.59
CA ASP A 245 2.52 -3.51 -6.93
C ASP A 245 1.01 -3.23 -6.96
N VAL A 246 0.56 -2.25 -6.21
CA VAL A 246 -0.87 -1.89 -6.07
C VAL A 246 -1.09 -0.39 -6.26
N PRO A 247 -2.25 0.05 -6.76
CA PRO A 247 -2.64 1.45 -6.69
C PRO A 247 -2.97 1.84 -5.24
N ILE A 248 -2.48 3.00 -4.82
CA ILE A 248 -2.93 3.64 -3.58
C ILE A 248 -3.78 4.85 -3.94
N MET A 249 -4.93 4.97 -3.30
CA MET A 249 -5.80 6.13 -3.40
C MET A 249 -5.86 6.86 -2.06
N SER A 250 -5.63 8.16 -2.10
CA SER A 250 -5.73 9.02 -0.92
C SER A 250 -6.46 10.31 -1.24
N ALA A 251 -6.66 11.14 -0.23
CA ALA A 251 -7.25 12.45 -0.36
C ALA A 251 -6.35 13.53 0.25
N THR A 252 -6.52 14.77 -0.18
CA THR A 252 -5.86 15.95 0.38
C THR A 252 -6.80 17.14 0.41
N GLN A 253 -6.46 18.12 1.22
CA GLN A 253 -7.18 19.40 1.32
C GLN A 253 -6.35 20.51 0.71
#